data_3ba988f59554bd229306d2ff618012e3
#
_entry.id   3ba988f59554bd229306d2ff618012e3
#
_cell.length_a   1.000
_cell.length_b   1.000
_cell.length_c   1.000
_cell.angle_alpha   90.00
_cell.angle_beta   90.00
_cell.angle_gamma   90.00
#
_symmetry.space_group_name_H-M   'P 1'
#
loop_
_entity.id
_entity.type
_entity.pdbx_description
1 polymer ?
#
loop_
_entity_poly.entity_id
_entity_poly.type
_entity_poly.pdbx_seq_one_letter_code
_entity_poly.pdbx_strand_id
1 'polypeptide(L)'
;DVAPSRGLGDVYKRQPFNKGCRVTTDVKLEGYERTKGEGGWGHVVYHTYADNGIKTFTGKENYDTLIQLWKKQGSNLLCKDQLAYHRKSEQKINAGESITLLDEKGEGAIGSLKFYLPEINEQHLQDVWIHMFWDAHQQPDISCPLACLGGNSLGFHDTNYLLSGYNTDGWFYNYFPMPYWKHAKIIIENRSGVPVSLGFSEIAVSRSVYPTSNTGYFRNTPYYTRKHVAGIDSPIAAIQGRGKMVAAHVTCHAERSHIISCEGDVRVYIDGKRTPQVESDGSE
;
A
#
# COMPACT_ATOMS: atom_id res chain seq x y z
N ASP A 1 -22.35 22.98 -7.24
CA ASP A 1 -23.16 22.71 -6.03
C ASP A 1 -22.37 21.80 -5.12
N VAL A 2 -21.81 22.39 -4.09
CA VAL A 2 -21.19 21.63 -2.99
C VAL A 2 -22.30 21.42 -1.96
N ALA A 3 -22.81 20.20 -1.88
CA ALA A 3 -23.72 19.84 -0.81
C ALA A 3 -22.99 20.06 0.54
N PRO A 4 -23.59 20.73 1.51
CA PRO A 4 -22.99 20.85 2.83
C PRO A 4 -22.93 19.47 3.46
N SER A 5 -21.75 18.90 3.54
CA SER A 5 -21.52 17.67 4.29
C SER A 5 -21.64 18.00 5.77
N ARG A 6 -22.74 17.58 6.39
CA ARG A 6 -22.80 17.44 7.84
C ARG A 6 -22.07 16.13 8.18
N GLY A 7 -20.84 16.23 8.61
CA GLY A 7 -20.05 15.09 9.03
C GLY A 7 -18.75 15.00 8.28
N LEU A 8 -17.73 14.55 8.96
CA LEU A 8 -16.39 14.26 8.53
C LEU A 8 -16.37 13.66 7.11
N GLY A 9 -16.13 14.50 6.14
CA GLY A 9 -16.02 14.11 4.74
C GLY A 9 -14.77 14.74 4.19
N ASP A 10 -13.73 13.96 4.04
CA ASP A 10 -12.53 14.37 3.34
C ASP A 10 -12.86 14.64 1.88
N VAL A 11 -12.89 15.91 1.50
CA VAL A 11 -13.06 16.28 0.10
C VAL A 11 -11.68 16.38 -0.54
N TYR A 12 -11.19 15.27 -1.05
CA TYR A 12 -9.97 15.25 -1.87
C TYR A 12 -10.26 15.80 -3.26
N LYS A 13 -10.08 17.08 -3.45
CA LYS A 13 -10.10 17.69 -4.78
C LYS A 13 -8.68 17.99 -5.24
N ARG A 14 -8.16 17.17 -6.16
CA ARG A 14 -6.91 17.47 -6.85
C ARG A 14 -7.19 18.46 -7.98
N GLN A 15 -6.80 19.70 -7.80
CA GLN A 15 -7.02 20.76 -8.76
C GLN A 15 -5.68 21.28 -9.27
N PRO A 16 -5.30 21.06 -10.52
CA PRO A 16 -4.09 21.64 -11.09
C PRO A 16 -4.22 23.15 -11.28
N PHE A 17 -3.14 23.87 -11.03
CA PHE A 17 -3.05 25.31 -11.19
C PHE A 17 -1.69 25.72 -11.79
N ASN A 18 -1.64 26.77 -12.58
CA ASN A 18 -0.43 27.23 -13.26
C ASN A 18 0.26 28.45 -12.59
N LYS A 19 -0.47 29.27 -11.90
CA LYS A 19 0.06 30.52 -11.31
C LYS A 19 -0.01 30.55 -9.80
N GLY A 20 -1.07 30.03 -9.23
CA GLY A 20 -1.28 30.01 -7.80
C GLY A 20 -2.61 29.39 -7.45
N CYS A 21 -2.71 28.92 -6.22
CA CYS A 21 -3.93 28.38 -5.63
C CYS A 21 -4.19 29.14 -4.33
N ARG A 22 -5.45 29.47 -4.09
CA ARG A 22 -5.92 30.01 -2.83
C ARG A 22 -7.06 29.14 -2.32
N VAL A 23 -6.88 28.64 -1.12
CA VAL A 23 -7.92 27.88 -0.42
C VAL A 23 -8.50 28.78 0.66
N THR A 24 -9.81 28.88 0.70
CA THR A 24 -10.55 29.66 1.70
C THR A 24 -11.67 28.82 2.28
N THR A 25 -11.98 29.07 3.53
CA THR A 25 -13.16 28.51 4.18
C THR A 25 -14.00 29.66 4.76
N ASP A 26 -15.29 29.48 4.80
CA ASP A 26 -16.25 30.38 5.45
C ASP A 26 -16.52 29.98 6.91
N VAL A 27 -15.94 28.86 7.34
CA VAL A 27 -16.05 28.38 8.72
C VAL A 27 -15.07 29.14 9.61
N LYS A 28 -15.52 29.58 10.77
CA LYS A 28 -14.65 30.15 11.78
C LYS A 28 -13.82 29.04 12.42
N LEU A 29 -12.52 29.04 12.15
CA LEU A 29 -11.60 28.03 12.66
C LEU A 29 -11.07 28.32 14.08
N GLU A 30 -11.31 29.54 14.60
CA GLU A 30 -10.92 29.93 15.94
C GLU A 30 -11.99 29.52 16.96
N GLY A 31 -11.58 28.77 17.95
CA GLY A 31 -12.45 28.28 19.02
C GLY A 31 -13.18 27.00 18.64
N TYR A 32 -13.01 26.01 19.48
CA TYR A 32 -13.63 24.69 19.30
C TYR A 32 -14.84 24.53 20.21
N GLU A 33 -16.02 24.79 19.69
CA GLU A 33 -17.28 24.46 20.37
C GLU A 33 -18.07 23.44 19.55
N ARG A 34 -17.94 22.15 19.88
CA ARG A 34 -18.68 21.06 19.23
C ARG A 34 -20.18 21.28 19.11
N THR A 35 -20.76 21.94 20.09
CA THR A 35 -22.21 22.21 20.17
C THR A 35 -22.68 23.27 19.18
N LYS A 36 -21.79 24.12 18.68
CA LYS A 36 -22.13 25.22 17.74
C LYS A 36 -21.69 24.95 16.30
N GLY A 37 -21.05 23.82 16.03
CA GLY A 37 -20.51 23.51 14.70
C GLY A 37 -19.38 24.45 14.25
N GLU A 38 -18.69 25.08 15.20
CA GLU A 38 -17.51 25.90 14.96
C GLU A 38 -16.24 25.05 15.10
N GLY A 39 -15.18 25.43 14.39
CA GLY A 39 -13.89 24.75 14.38
C GLY A 39 -13.78 23.70 13.29
N GLY A 40 -12.56 23.30 13.03
CA GLY A 40 -12.22 22.28 12.03
C GLY A 40 -10.72 22.12 11.88
N TRP A 41 -10.34 21.00 11.34
CA TRP A 41 -8.97 20.69 10.97
C TRP A 41 -8.90 20.46 9.48
N GLY A 42 -7.78 20.78 8.87
CA GLY A 42 -7.59 20.55 7.45
C GLY A 42 -6.14 20.60 7.03
N HIS A 43 -5.82 19.82 6.04
CA HIS A 43 -4.51 19.82 5.42
C HIS A 43 -4.61 20.24 3.96
N VAL A 44 -3.66 21.04 3.49
CA VAL A 44 -3.52 21.39 2.09
C VAL A 44 -2.17 20.84 1.62
N VAL A 45 -2.23 19.81 0.80
CA VAL A 45 -1.04 19.20 0.19
C VAL A 45 -1.00 19.56 -1.28
N TYR A 46 0.16 19.96 -1.78
CA TYR A 46 0.32 20.33 -3.19
C TYR A 46 1.68 19.89 -3.73
N HIS A 47 1.76 19.72 -5.04
CA HIS A 47 3.00 19.49 -5.77
C HIS A 47 3.36 20.73 -6.58
N THR A 48 4.62 21.12 -6.55
CA THR A 48 5.17 22.11 -7.47
C THR A 48 5.91 21.42 -8.60
N TYR A 49 5.71 21.90 -9.81
CA TYR A 49 6.34 21.37 -11.00
C TYR A 49 7.33 22.39 -11.56
N ALA A 50 8.41 21.89 -12.14
CA ALA A 50 9.46 22.74 -12.71
C ALA A 50 9.07 23.37 -14.05
N ASP A 51 8.02 22.85 -14.69
CA ASP A 51 7.52 23.31 -15.97
C ASP A 51 6.08 23.80 -15.90
N ASN A 52 5.63 24.51 -16.94
CA ASN A 52 4.28 25.05 -17.05
C ASN A 52 3.33 24.13 -17.84
N GLY A 53 3.65 22.84 -17.99
CA GLY A 53 2.88 21.89 -18.79
C GLY A 53 1.54 21.48 -18.20
N ILE A 54 1.21 21.92 -17.00
CA ILE A 54 -0.01 21.55 -16.30
C ILE A 54 -1.18 22.40 -16.78
N LYS A 55 -2.23 21.75 -17.25
CA LYS A 55 -3.49 22.43 -17.57
C LYS A 55 -4.22 22.81 -16.29
N THR A 56 -4.68 24.05 -16.22
CA THR A 56 -5.49 24.52 -15.09
C THR A 56 -6.83 23.80 -15.05
N PHE A 57 -7.26 23.42 -13.86
CA PHE A 57 -8.58 22.83 -13.64
C PHE A 57 -9.71 23.79 -14.02
N THR A 58 -10.65 23.30 -14.82
CA THR A 58 -11.77 24.10 -15.34
C THR A 58 -13.12 23.72 -14.73
N GLY A 59 -13.18 22.57 -14.00
CA GLY A 59 -14.41 22.00 -13.50
C GLY A 59 -15.23 21.23 -14.54
N LYS A 60 -14.73 21.14 -15.78
CA LYS A 60 -15.40 20.45 -16.89
C LYS A 60 -14.71 19.14 -17.31
N GLU A 61 -13.68 18.75 -16.56
CA GLU A 61 -12.95 17.53 -16.82
C GLU A 61 -13.85 16.31 -16.56
N ASN A 62 -13.78 15.34 -17.48
CA ASN A 62 -14.47 14.07 -17.31
C ASN A 62 -13.57 13.08 -16.57
N TYR A 63 -13.98 12.68 -15.39
CA TYR A 63 -13.31 11.68 -14.54
C TYR A 63 -14.01 10.32 -14.53
N ASP A 64 -15.02 10.08 -15.38
CA ASP A 64 -15.82 8.85 -15.35
C ASP A 64 -14.94 7.59 -15.45
N THR A 65 -13.95 7.61 -16.33
CA THR A 65 -12.99 6.49 -16.48
C THR A 65 -12.24 6.22 -15.19
N LEU A 66 -11.77 7.25 -14.51
CA LEU A 66 -11.07 7.12 -13.24
C LEU A 66 -11.99 6.62 -12.13
N ILE A 67 -13.21 7.15 -12.07
CA ILE A 67 -14.24 6.71 -11.11
C ILE A 67 -14.58 5.24 -11.32
N GLN A 68 -14.76 4.81 -12.57
CA GLN A 68 -15.02 3.40 -12.87
C GLN A 68 -13.84 2.50 -12.54
N LEU A 69 -12.61 3.00 -12.69
CA LEU A 69 -11.41 2.29 -12.28
C LEU A 69 -11.40 2.06 -10.74
N TRP A 70 -11.67 3.10 -9.97
CA TRP A 70 -11.74 3.03 -8.50
C TRP A 70 -12.85 2.10 -8.00
N LYS A 71 -13.95 1.97 -8.75
CA LYS A 71 -15.04 1.03 -8.44
C LYS A 71 -14.67 -0.45 -8.70
N LYS A 72 -13.53 -0.71 -9.35
CA LYS A 72 -13.04 -2.06 -9.68
C LYS A 72 -11.94 -2.53 -8.73
N GLN A 73 -12.04 -2.21 -7.46
CA GLN A 73 -11.11 -2.70 -6.44
C GLN A 73 -10.97 -4.23 -6.52
N GLY A 74 -9.75 -4.72 -6.33
CA GLY A 74 -9.46 -6.15 -6.42
C GLY A 74 -9.50 -6.74 -7.84
N SER A 75 -9.74 -5.95 -8.87
CA SER A 75 -9.64 -6.38 -10.26
C SER A 75 -8.23 -6.18 -10.79
N ASN A 76 -7.71 -7.14 -11.52
CA ASN A 76 -6.46 -6.97 -12.23
C ASN A 76 -6.64 -5.96 -13.37
N LEU A 77 -6.02 -4.79 -13.21
CA LEU A 77 -6.11 -3.66 -14.15
C LEU A 77 -5.02 -3.70 -15.23
N LEU A 78 -4.12 -4.67 -15.16
CA LEU A 78 -3.04 -4.80 -16.13
C LEU A 78 -3.55 -5.29 -17.46
N CYS A 79 -2.88 -4.86 -18.52
CA CYS A 79 -3.09 -5.38 -19.85
C CYS A 79 -2.88 -6.89 -19.84
N LYS A 80 -3.86 -7.64 -20.32
CA LYS A 80 -3.81 -9.13 -20.33
C LYS A 80 -2.97 -9.67 -21.48
N ASP A 81 -2.46 -8.81 -22.33
CA ASP A 81 -1.66 -9.21 -23.49
C ASP A 81 -0.25 -9.66 -23.04
N GLN A 82 0.18 -10.79 -23.58
CA GLN A 82 1.52 -11.35 -23.34
C GLN A 82 1.82 -11.77 -21.89
N LEU A 83 0.82 -12.21 -21.13
CA LEU A 83 1.02 -12.76 -19.79
C LEU A 83 1.28 -14.27 -19.84
N ALA A 84 2.37 -14.70 -19.21
CA ALA A 84 2.58 -16.09 -18.83
C ALA A 84 2.05 -16.32 -17.42
N TYR A 85 1.27 -17.40 -17.24
CA TYR A 85 0.68 -17.73 -15.95
C TYR A 85 1.36 -18.96 -15.34
N HIS A 86 1.90 -18.78 -14.15
CA HIS A 86 2.41 -19.87 -13.31
C HIS A 86 1.37 -20.20 -12.25
N ARG A 87 0.84 -21.42 -12.29
CA ARG A 87 -0.22 -21.88 -11.40
C ARG A 87 0.23 -23.09 -10.62
N LYS A 88 -0.14 -23.12 -9.34
CA LYS A 88 0.01 -24.29 -8.49
C LYS A 88 -1.29 -24.53 -7.74
N SER A 89 -1.65 -25.80 -7.59
CA SER A 89 -2.81 -26.24 -6.83
C SER A 89 -2.34 -27.08 -5.64
N GLU A 90 -3.18 -27.13 -4.65
CA GLU A 90 -3.08 -27.91 -3.41
C GLU A 90 -1.67 -28.34 -2.98
N GLN A 91 -1.07 -27.51 -2.14
CA GLN A 91 0.23 -27.79 -1.53
C GLN A 91 0.12 -27.65 -0.02
N LYS A 92 0.63 -28.62 0.70
CA LYS A 92 0.77 -28.55 2.16
C LYS A 92 2.16 -27.99 2.47
N ILE A 93 2.22 -27.00 3.34
CA ILE A 93 3.45 -26.41 3.84
C ILE A 93 3.55 -26.79 5.32
N ASN A 94 4.44 -27.73 5.67
CA ASN A 94 4.59 -28.12 7.06
C ASN A 94 5.18 -26.99 7.89
N ALA A 95 5.07 -27.12 9.22
CA ALA A 95 5.64 -26.17 10.15
C ALA A 95 7.15 -25.97 9.91
N GLY A 96 7.59 -24.73 9.75
CA GLY A 96 8.98 -24.38 9.48
C GLY A 96 9.46 -24.63 8.05
N GLU A 97 8.59 -25.13 7.17
CA GLU A 97 8.93 -25.36 5.76
C GLU A 97 8.55 -24.19 4.86
N SER A 98 9.10 -24.22 3.65
CA SER A 98 8.78 -23.25 2.60
C SER A 98 8.57 -23.92 1.25
N ILE A 99 7.78 -23.28 0.41
CA ILE A 99 7.57 -23.69 -0.98
C ILE A 99 7.90 -22.55 -1.93
N THR A 100 8.48 -22.90 -3.08
CA THR A 100 8.72 -21.93 -4.15
C THR A 100 7.50 -21.85 -5.06
N LEU A 101 6.91 -20.66 -5.16
CA LEU A 101 5.78 -20.40 -6.05
C LEU A 101 6.24 -20.05 -7.46
N LEU A 102 7.33 -19.30 -7.57
CA LEU A 102 7.93 -18.87 -8.84
C LEU A 102 9.46 -18.94 -8.73
N ASP A 103 10.08 -19.39 -9.81
CA ASP A 103 11.53 -19.34 -10.04
C ASP A 103 11.73 -19.12 -11.55
N GLU A 104 11.75 -17.84 -11.96
CA GLU A 104 11.67 -17.43 -13.36
C GLU A 104 12.92 -16.67 -13.76
N LYS A 105 13.61 -17.17 -14.79
CA LYS A 105 14.84 -16.57 -15.36
C LYS A 105 14.50 -15.67 -16.55
N GLY A 106 15.34 -14.66 -16.77
CA GLY A 106 15.17 -13.65 -17.82
C GLY A 106 14.58 -12.39 -17.28
N GLU A 107 14.27 -11.44 -18.15
CA GLU A 107 13.66 -10.16 -17.81
C GLU A 107 12.14 -10.22 -17.90
N GLY A 108 11.45 -9.41 -17.11
CA GLY A 108 10.01 -9.32 -17.10
C GLY A 108 9.48 -8.49 -15.93
N ALA A 109 8.19 -8.61 -15.71
CA ALA A 109 7.55 -8.05 -14.53
C ALA A 109 6.43 -8.97 -14.05
N ILE A 110 6.34 -9.17 -12.74
CA ILE A 110 5.15 -9.76 -12.15
C ILE A 110 4.06 -8.69 -12.16
N GLY A 111 2.97 -9.00 -12.79
CA GLY A 111 1.84 -8.09 -12.93
C GLY A 111 0.63 -8.48 -12.11
N SER A 112 0.59 -9.72 -11.64
CA SER A 112 -0.48 -10.22 -10.79
C SER A 112 0.04 -11.35 -9.92
N LEU A 113 -0.23 -11.26 -8.66
CA LEU A 113 -0.03 -12.31 -7.68
C LEU A 113 -1.36 -12.58 -6.99
N LYS A 114 -1.84 -13.83 -7.09
CA LYS A 114 -3.03 -14.32 -6.40
C LYS A 114 -2.74 -15.64 -5.72
N PHE A 115 -3.28 -15.85 -4.54
CA PHE A 115 -3.26 -17.14 -3.88
C PHE A 115 -4.41 -17.30 -2.91
N TYR A 116 -4.70 -18.56 -2.59
CA TYR A 116 -5.80 -18.96 -1.75
C TYR A 116 -5.31 -19.90 -0.64
N LEU A 117 -5.58 -19.53 0.60
CA LEU A 117 -5.34 -20.33 1.80
C LEU A 117 -6.70 -20.68 2.42
N PRO A 118 -7.21 -21.91 2.24
CA PRO A 118 -8.59 -22.25 2.62
C PRO A 118 -8.88 -22.18 4.12
N GLU A 119 -7.86 -22.32 4.96
CA GLU A 119 -8.01 -22.36 6.42
C GLU A 119 -7.31 -21.16 7.09
N ILE A 120 -7.35 -20.00 6.44
CA ILE A 120 -6.72 -18.79 6.94
C ILE A 120 -7.36 -18.34 8.26
N ASN A 121 -6.54 -17.88 9.17
CA ASN A 121 -6.96 -17.27 10.43
C ASN A 121 -5.97 -16.16 10.80
N GLU A 122 -6.23 -15.43 11.88
CA GLU A 122 -5.37 -14.31 12.31
C GLU A 122 -3.92 -14.74 12.54
N GLN A 123 -3.69 -15.91 13.12
CA GLN A 123 -2.35 -16.43 13.37
C GLN A 123 -1.62 -16.73 12.05
N HIS A 124 -2.29 -17.35 11.08
CA HIS A 124 -1.71 -17.61 9.77
C HIS A 124 -1.33 -16.32 9.04
N LEU A 125 -2.10 -15.24 9.21
CA LEU A 125 -1.77 -13.93 8.63
C LEU A 125 -0.43 -13.38 9.14
N GLN A 126 -0.02 -13.73 10.34
CA GLN A 126 1.22 -13.30 10.96
C GLN A 126 2.37 -14.27 10.72
N ASP A 127 2.09 -15.56 10.72
CA ASP A 127 3.11 -16.63 10.71
C ASP A 127 3.39 -17.20 9.33
N VAL A 128 2.52 -16.98 8.36
CA VAL A 128 2.82 -17.32 6.96
C VAL A 128 3.46 -16.11 6.29
N TRP A 129 4.67 -16.31 5.80
CA TRP A 129 5.48 -15.23 5.23
C TRP A 129 5.66 -15.40 3.74
N ILE A 130 5.80 -14.27 3.05
CA ILE A 130 6.20 -14.24 1.64
C ILE A 130 7.56 -13.59 1.49
N HIS A 131 8.39 -14.20 0.65
CA HIS A 131 9.70 -13.69 0.28
C HIS A 131 9.79 -13.57 -1.23
N MET A 132 10.22 -12.42 -1.70
CA MET A 132 10.45 -12.18 -3.12
C MET A 132 11.87 -11.67 -3.33
N PHE A 133 12.54 -12.24 -4.32
CA PHE A 133 13.91 -11.93 -4.66
C PHE A 133 13.95 -11.48 -6.11
N TRP A 134 14.62 -10.38 -6.35
CA TRP A 134 14.86 -9.86 -7.68
C TRP A 134 16.32 -10.02 -8.08
N ASP A 135 16.52 -10.51 -9.30
CA ASP A 135 17.82 -10.71 -9.92
C ASP A 135 18.79 -11.55 -9.06
N ALA A 136 19.96 -11.05 -8.76
CA ALA A 136 20.96 -11.76 -7.98
C ALA A 136 21.03 -11.29 -6.51
N HIS A 137 20.00 -10.62 -6.01
CA HIS A 137 19.98 -10.16 -4.64
C HIS A 137 20.01 -11.33 -3.67
N GLN A 138 20.92 -11.27 -2.70
CA GLN A 138 21.11 -12.32 -1.68
C GLN A 138 20.04 -12.25 -0.58
N GLN A 139 19.56 -11.04 -0.30
CA GLN A 139 18.47 -10.82 0.64
C GLN A 139 17.16 -10.60 -0.12
N PRO A 140 16.02 -11.03 0.42
CA PRO A 140 14.75 -10.76 -0.22
C PRO A 140 14.47 -9.25 -0.28
N ASP A 141 14.00 -8.79 -1.42
CA ASP A 141 13.52 -7.42 -1.61
C ASP A 141 12.16 -7.18 -0.95
N ILE A 142 11.40 -8.26 -0.81
CA ILE A 142 10.16 -8.30 -0.04
C ILE A 142 10.25 -9.46 0.94
N SER A 143 10.02 -9.18 2.21
CA SER A 143 9.95 -10.19 3.26
C SER A 143 8.98 -9.71 4.33
N CYS A 144 7.79 -10.29 4.36
CA CYS A 144 6.77 -9.88 5.33
C CYS A 144 5.73 -10.98 5.55
N PRO A 145 4.98 -10.90 6.66
CA PRO A 145 3.75 -11.67 6.84
C PRO A 145 2.76 -11.43 5.71
N LEU A 146 1.90 -12.41 5.40
CA LEU A 146 0.87 -12.27 4.38
C LEU A 146 -0.09 -11.11 4.66
N ALA A 147 -0.38 -10.82 5.91
CA ALA A 147 -1.19 -9.67 6.31
C ALA A 147 -0.63 -8.38 5.70
N CYS A 148 0.69 -8.14 5.82
CA CYS A 148 1.32 -6.95 5.27
C CYS A 148 1.23 -6.88 3.74
N LEU A 149 1.33 -8.01 3.05
CA LEU A 149 1.15 -8.05 1.59
C LEU A 149 -0.25 -7.63 1.17
N GLY A 150 -1.26 -8.02 1.95
CA GLY A 150 -2.65 -7.64 1.75
C GLY A 150 -2.99 -6.21 2.21
N GLY A 151 -2.04 -5.50 2.82
CA GLY A 151 -2.26 -4.13 3.30
C GLY A 151 -2.90 -4.03 4.68
N ASN A 152 -2.72 -5.06 5.51
CA ASN A 152 -3.06 -5.06 6.92
C ASN A 152 -1.93 -5.71 7.72
N SER A 153 -1.77 -5.32 8.96
CA SER A 153 -0.74 -5.88 9.83
C SER A 153 -1.31 -6.59 11.05
N LEU A 154 -2.54 -6.32 11.44
CA LEU A 154 -3.17 -6.86 12.65
C LEU A 154 -4.67 -7.11 12.43
N GLY A 155 -5.19 -8.11 13.14
CA GLY A 155 -6.60 -8.48 13.11
C GLY A 155 -6.97 -9.38 11.92
N PHE A 156 -8.17 -9.93 11.98
CA PHE A 156 -8.72 -10.81 10.97
C PHE A 156 -9.98 -10.18 10.34
N HIS A 157 -9.76 -9.41 9.29
CA HIS A 157 -10.83 -8.71 8.55
C HIS A 157 -10.40 -8.47 7.11
N ASP A 158 -11.37 -8.32 6.23
CA ASP A 158 -11.12 -8.05 4.82
C ASP A 158 -10.37 -6.73 4.61
N THR A 159 -9.43 -6.74 3.68
CA THR A 159 -8.82 -5.53 3.14
C THR A 159 -9.03 -5.50 1.63
N ASN A 160 -9.50 -4.37 1.12
CA ASN A 160 -9.88 -4.26 -0.27
C ASN A 160 -9.39 -2.93 -0.87
N TYR A 161 -8.09 -2.89 -1.18
CA TYR A 161 -7.48 -1.77 -1.88
C TYR A 161 -7.49 -2.01 -3.39
N LEU A 162 -7.22 -0.98 -4.16
CA LEU A 162 -7.23 -1.06 -5.62
C LEU A 162 -6.23 -2.12 -6.14
N LEU A 163 -5.02 -2.15 -5.62
CA LEU A 163 -3.92 -2.99 -6.12
C LEU A 163 -3.49 -4.10 -5.17
N SER A 164 -4.02 -4.15 -3.96
CA SER A 164 -3.70 -5.22 -3.00
C SER A 164 -4.85 -5.45 -2.05
N GLY A 165 -4.91 -6.62 -1.47
CA GLY A 165 -5.90 -6.96 -0.46
C GLY A 165 -5.94 -8.45 -0.16
N TYR A 166 -6.75 -8.79 0.82
CA TYR A 166 -7.16 -10.15 1.10
C TYR A 166 -8.57 -10.15 1.70
N ASN A 167 -9.25 -11.29 1.63
CA ASN A 167 -10.49 -11.51 2.34
C ASN A 167 -10.38 -12.65 3.36
N THR A 168 -11.29 -12.68 4.31
CA THR A 168 -11.35 -13.69 5.36
C THR A 168 -11.71 -15.09 4.85
N ASP A 169 -12.16 -15.20 3.59
CA ASP A 169 -12.31 -16.49 2.91
C ASP A 169 -10.97 -17.08 2.45
N GLY A 170 -9.87 -16.34 2.57
CA GLY A 170 -8.51 -16.81 2.30
C GLY A 170 -7.92 -16.40 0.96
N TRP A 171 -8.56 -15.53 0.20
CA TRP A 171 -8.03 -15.03 -1.05
C TRP A 171 -7.15 -13.80 -0.84
N PHE A 172 -5.95 -13.82 -1.43
CA PHE A 172 -5.00 -12.73 -1.48
C PHE A 172 -4.78 -12.27 -2.92
N TYR A 173 -4.56 -10.98 -3.10
CA TYR A 173 -4.16 -10.41 -4.38
C TYR A 173 -3.17 -9.26 -4.21
N ASN A 174 -2.27 -9.15 -5.17
CA ASN A 174 -1.39 -7.99 -5.34
C ASN A 174 -1.16 -7.77 -6.83
N TYR A 175 -1.46 -6.57 -7.29
CA TYR A 175 -1.38 -6.15 -8.69
C TYR A 175 -0.38 -5.02 -8.91
N PHE A 176 0.45 -4.72 -7.93
CA PHE A 176 1.57 -3.82 -8.15
C PHE A 176 2.52 -4.42 -9.18
N PRO A 177 2.93 -3.67 -10.23
CA PRO A 177 3.97 -4.14 -11.13
C PRO A 177 5.30 -4.34 -10.41
N MET A 178 5.90 -5.51 -10.57
CA MET A 178 7.16 -5.88 -9.92
C MET A 178 8.19 -6.26 -11.00
N PRO A 179 8.89 -5.28 -11.59
CA PRO A 179 9.88 -5.52 -12.64
C PRO A 179 11.14 -6.18 -12.10
N TYR A 180 11.75 -7.02 -12.94
CA TYR A 180 13.04 -7.65 -12.72
C TYR A 180 13.76 -7.79 -14.08
N TRP A 181 15.11 -7.90 -14.07
CA TRP A 181 15.90 -7.87 -15.30
C TRP A 181 16.69 -9.16 -15.56
N LYS A 182 16.79 -10.06 -14.59
CA LYS A 182 17.51 -11.33 -14.74
C LYS A 182 16.78 -12.52 -14.13
N HIS A 183 16.09 -12.31 -13.02
CA HIS A 183 15.50 -13.41 -12.26
C HIS A 183 14.46 -12.91 -11.28
N ALA A 184 13.37 -13.66 -11.15
CA ALA A 184 12.38 -13.47 -10.11
C ALA A 184 12.14 -14.77 -9.35
N LYS A 185 12.19 -14.74 -8.02
CA LYS A 185 11.87 -15.88 -7.18
C LYS A 185 10.88 -15.48 -6.08
N ILE A 186 9.83 -16.28 -5.90
CA ILE A 186 8.80 -16.09 -4.87
C ILE A 186 8.69 -17.36 -4.05
N ILE A 187 8.75 -17.19 -2.73
CA ILE A 187 8.68 -18.26 -1.74
C ILE A 187 7.59 -17.93 -0.73
N ILE A 188 6.80 -18.91 -0.33
CA ILE A 188 5.95 -18.86 0.87
C ILE A 188 6.61 -19.73 1.94
N GLU A 189 6.76 -19.21 3.14
CA GLU A 189 7.29 -19.86 4.32
C GLU A 189 6.22 -19.95 5.41
N ASN A 190 6.06 -21.13 5.98
CA ASN A 190 5.18 -21.34 7.13
C ASN A 190 6.00 -21.31 8.43
N ARG A 191 5.92 -20.23 9.16
CA ARG A 191 6.57 -20.04 10.48
C ARG A 191 5.69 -20.46 11.64
N SER A 192 4.46 -20.91 11.37
CA SER A 192 3.57 -21.41 12.42
C SER A 192 4.00 -22.80 12.92
N GLY A 193 3.47 -23.21 14.07
CA GLY A 193 3.69 -24.53 14.62
C GLY A 193 2.85 -25.65 14.01
N VAL A 194 2.02 -25.36 13.01
CA VAL A 194 1.10 -26.30 12.37
C VAL A 194 1.22 -26.24 10.84
N PRO A 195 0.89 -27.32 10.12
CA PRO A 195 0.86 -27.26 8.67
C PRO A 195 -0.20 -26.26 8.15
N VAL A 196 0.11 -25.60 7.05
CA VAL A 196 -0.78 -24.68 6.35
C VAL A 196 -1.04 -25.19 4.94
N SER A 197 -2.28 -25.13 4.48
CA SER A 197 -2.68 -25.52 3.14
C SER A 197 -2.67 -24.31 2.21
N LEU A 198 -1.94 -24.40 1.11
CA LEU A 198 -2.08 -23.51 -0.04
C LEU A 198 -3.00 -24.19 -1.06
N GLY A 199 -4.25 -23.76 -1.16
CA GLY A 199 -5.22 -24.33 -2.08
C GLY A 199 -4.96 -23.98 -3.54
N PHE A 200 -4.44 -22.76 -3.78
CA PHE A 200 -4.16 -22.27 -5.13
C PHE A 200 -3.18 -21.11 -5.12
N SER A 201 -2.36 -21.02 -6.16
CA SER A 201 -1.60 -19.81 -6.48
C SER A 201 -1.58 -19.56 -8.00
N GLU A 202 -1.63 -18.28 -8.36
CA GLU A 202 -1.51 -17.81 -9.74
C GLU A 202 -0.60 -16.57 -9.77
N ILE A 203 0.47 -16.64 -10.53
CA ILE A 203 1.39 -15.55 -10.75
C ILE A 203 1.40 -15.26 -12.25
N ALA A 204 1.06 -14.04 -12.62
CA ALA A 204 1.10 -13.59 -14.00
C ALA A 204 2.39 -12.80 -14.26
N VAL A 205 3.19 -13.26 -15.18
CA VAL A 205 4.45 -12.66 -15.61
C VAL A 205 4.27 -12.02 -16.97
N SER A 206 4.55 -10.73 -17.06
CA SER A 206 4.62 -9.99 -18.33
C SER A 206 6.07 -10.00 -18.84
N ARG A 207 6.24 -10.18 -20.14
CA ARG A 207 7.53 -10.03 -20.83
C ARG A 207 7.82 -8.58 -21.25
N SER A 208 7.00 -7.65 -20.80
CA SER A 208 7.26 -6.22 -21.03
C SER A 208 8.55 -5.80 -20.33
N VAL A 209 9.43 -5.18 -21.09
CA VAL A 209 10.71 -4.67 -20.57
C VAL A 209 10.52 -3.28 -19.99
N TYR A 210 10.93 -3.12 -18.75
CA TYR A 210 10.92 -1.83 -18.07
C TYR A 210 12.31 -1.19 -18.14
N PRO A 211 12.42 0.08 -18.58
CA PRO A 211 13.72 0.74 -18.69
C PRO A 211 14.35 0.99 -17.32
N THR A 212 15.58 0.55 -17.12
CA THR A 212 16.32 0.69 -15.84
C THR A 212 16.60 2.16 -15.46
N SER A 213 16.51 3.08 -16.42
CA SER A 213 16.73 4.51 -16.18
C SER A 213 15.71 5.18 -15.28
N ASN A 214 14.46 4.68 -15.29
CA ASN A 214 13.34 5.27 -14.56
C ASN A 214 12.46 4.26 -13.80
N THR A 215 12.88 3.00 -13.76
CA THR A 215 12.15 1.93 -13.08
C THR A 215 13.04 1.30 -12.01
N GLY A 216 12.47 0.98 -10.87
CA GLY A 216 13.14 0.32 -9.76
C GLY A 216 12.48 -1.00 -9.39
N TYR A 217 13.15 -1.78 -8.55
CA TYR A 217 12.58 -2.97 -7.95
C TYR A 217 11.45 -2.61 -6.98
N PHE A 218 10.42 -3.43 -6.96
CA PHE A 218 9.38 -3.35 -5.92
C PHE A 218 9.94 -3.91 -4.62
N ARG A 219 9.87 -3.13 -3.55
CA ARG A 219 10.43 -3.46 -2.22
C ARG A 219 9.46 -3.11 -1.13
N ASN A 220 9.60 -3.75 0.02
CA ASN A 220 8.93 -3.35 1.24
C ASN A 220 9.89 -3.18 2.42
N THR A 221 9.47 -2.38 3.39
CA THR A 221 10.13 -2.22 4.68
C THR A 221 9.09 -2.42 5.77
N PRO A 222 8.84 -3.66 6.20
CA PRO A 222 7.91 -3.90 7.31
C PRO A 222 8.52 -3.35 8.60
N TYR A 223 7.70 -2.66 9.37
CA TYR A 223 8.05 -2.17 10.69
C TYR A 223 7.03 -2.67 11.70
N TYR A 224 7.51 -3.11 12.83
CA TYR A 224 6.68 -3.54 13.93
C TYR A 224 7.25 -3.05 15.27
N THR A 225 6.43 -2.42 16.08
CA THR A 225 6.77 -2.08 17.47
C THR A 225 5.62 -2.39 18.41
N ARG A 226 5.94 -2.90 19.59
CA ARG A 226 4.96 -3.16 20.64
C ARG A 226 4.77 -1.99 21.60
N LYS A 227 5.71 -1.07 21.63
CA LYS A 227 5.68 0.08 22.55
C LYS A 227 6.17 1.32 21.84
N HIS A 228 5.34 2.33 21.84
CA HIS A 228 5.74 3.69 21.52
C HIS A 228 6.16 4.40 22.78
N VAL A 229 7.20 5.22 22.70
CA VAL A 229 7.64 6.09 23.79
C VAL A 229 7.03 7.45 23.55
N ALA A 230 6.22 7.93 24.50
CA ALA A 230 5.60 9.23 24.39
C ALA A 230 6.64 10.34 24.19
N GLY A 231 6.41 11.23 23.24
CA GLY A 231 7.30 12.35 22.90
C GLY A 231 8.52 11.97 22.04
N ILE A 232 8.61 10.74 21.56
CA ILE A 232 9.67 10.29 20.64
C ILE A 232 9.03 9.73 19.37
N ASP A 233 9.43 10.26 18.22
CA ASP A 233 8.99 9.75 16.92
C ASP A 233 9.40 8.29 16.72
N SER A 234 8.47 7.45 16.30
CA SER A 234 8.74 6.06 15.92
C SER A 234 9.06 5.99 14.44
N PRO A 235 10.25 5.53 14.04
CA PRO A 235 10.58 5.40 12.62
C PRO A 235 9.74 4.28 12.00
N ILE A 236 8.89 4.62 11.04
CA ILE A 236 8.09 3.65 10.27
C ILE A 236 8.90 3.07 9.13
N ALA A 237 9.70 3.91 8.45
CA ALA A 237 10.57 3.49 7.37
C ALA A 237 11.83 4.37 7.31
N ALA A 238 12.98 3.76 7.02
CA ALA A 238 14.21 4.45 6.67
C ALA A 238 14.73 3.84 5.36
N ILE A 239 14.54 4.56 4.26
CA ILE A 239 14.82 4.07 2.92
C ILE A 239 16.00 4.84 2.34
N GLN A 240 16.99 4.13 1.83
CA GLN A 240 18.14 4.71 1.12
C GLN A 240 18.06 4.37 -0.37
N GLY A 241 18.43 5.33 -1.20
CA GLY A 241 18.47 5.19 -2.65
C GLY A 241 17.45 6.07 -3.36
N ARG A 242 17.36 5.91 -4.67
CA ARG A 242 16.45 6.64 -5.54
C ARG A 242 15.19 5.80 -5.78
N GLY A 243 14.02 6.35 -5.49
CA GLY A 243 12.76 5.59 -5.65
C GLY A 243 11.51 6.43 -5.49
N LYS A 244 10.38 5.74 -5.41
CA LYS A 244 9.06 6.30 -5.11
C LYS A 244 8.38 5.44 -4.06
N MET A 245 7.86 6.03 -3.02
CA MET A 245 6.93 5.37 -2.13
C MET A 245 5.58 5.24 -2.84
N VAL A 246 5.09 4.01 -3.01
CA VAL A 246 3.86 3.71 -3.75
C VAL A 246 2.70 3.33 -2.84
N ALA A 247 2.99 2.91 -1.62
CA ALA A 247 1.99 2.63 -0.60
C ALA A 247 2.61 2.72 0.80
N ALA A 248 1.81 3.08 1.77
CA ALA A 248 2.09 2.94 3.19
C ALA A 248 0.83 2.42 3.89
N HIS A 249 0.98 1.38 4.70
CA HIS A 249 -0.09 0.83 5.52
C HIS A 249 0.34 0.91 6.97
N VAL A 250 -0.49 1.52 7.79
CA VAL A 250 -0.27 1.62 9.23
C VAL A 250 -1.46 0.98 9.92
N THR A 251 -1.20 -0.02 10.75
CA THR A 251 -2.21 -0.65 11.59
C THR A 251 -1.85 -0.39 13.05
N CYS A 252 -2.76 0.24 13.76
CA CYS A 252 -2.61 0.52 15.18
C CYS A 252 -3.49 -0.42 15.99
N HIS A 253 -2.92 -1.00 17.04
CA HIS A 253 -3.65 -1.78 18.05
C HIS A 253 -3.57 -1.05 19.39
N ALA A 254 -4.72 -0.71 19.97
CA ALA A 254 -4.80 -0.13 21.29
C ALA A 254 -5.28 -1.18 22.31
N GLU A 255 -4.57 -1.33 23.42
CA GLU A 255 -4.96 -2.24 24.50
C GLU A 255 -6.26 -1.84 25.21
N ARG A 256 -6.69 -0.60 25.03
CA ARG A 256 -7.96 -0.05 25.53
C ARG A 256 -8.66 0.63 24.38
N SER A 257 -9.97 0.69 24.42
CA SER A 257 -10.85 1.25 23.40
C SER A 257 -10.65 2.76 23.06
N HIS A 258 -9.48 3.30 23.33
CA HIS A 258 -9.13 4.66 22.99
C HIS A 258 -8.23 4.70 21.75
N ILE A 259 -8.73 5.32 20.71
CA ILE A 259 -8.09 5.50 19.40
C ILE A 259 -6.94 6.53 19.45
N ILE A 260 -6.55 7.02 20.63
CA ILE A 260 -5.50 8.07 20.80
C ILE A 260 -4.18 7.71 20.11
N SER A 261 -3.87 6.42 19.95
CA SER A 261 -2.68 5.97 19.22
C SER A 261 -2.74 6.22 17.72
N CYS A 262 -3.92 6.53 17.16
CA CYS A 262 -4.10 6.85 15.76
C CYS A 262 -3.93 8.35 15.46
N GLU A 263 -3.86 9.20 16.50
CA GLU A 263 -3.72 10.64 16.38
C GLU A 263 -2.28 11.13 16.43
N GLY A 264 -1.31 10.23 16.24
CA GLY A 264 0.11 10.58 16.19
C GLY A 264 0.47 11.26 14.87
N ASP A 265 1.24 12.35 14.94
CA ASP A 265 1.72 13.07 13.76
C ASP A 265 2.56 12.19 12.86
N VAL A 266 2.32 12.27 11.56
CA VAL A 266 3.15 11.65 10.54
C VAL A 266 4.13 12.67 9.99
N ARG A 267 5.43 12.36 10.02
CA ARG A 267 6.49 13.20 9.47
C ARG A 267 7.28 12.45 8.43
N VAL A 268 7.43 13.05 7.25
CA VAL A 268 8.20 12.47 6.15
C VAL A 268 9.39 13.39 5.82
N TYR A 269 10.59 12.88 5.96
CA TYR A 269 11.84 13.56 5.63
C TYR A 269 12.41 12.99 4.34
N ILE A 270 12.70 13.83 3.36
CA ILE A 270 13.17 13.43 2.04
C ILE A 270 14.52 14.09 1.77
N ASP A 271 15.45 13.32 1.18
CA ASP A 271 16.75 13.79 0.70
C ASP A 271 17.58 14.55 1.76
N GLY A 272 17.62 14.02 2.98
CA GLY A 272 18.43 14.57 4.08
C GLY A 272 17.98 15.92 4.61
N LYS A 273 16.78 16.34 4.29
CA LYS A 273 16.19 17.56 4.87
C LYS A 273 16.02 17.41 6.40
N ARG A 274 16.28 18.48 7.12
CA ARG A 274 16.14 18.51 8.60
C ARG A 274 14.72 18.81 9.07
N THR A 275 13.92 19.39 8.19
CA THR A 275 12.48 19.65 8.43
C THR A 275 11.67 18.69 7.61
N PRO A 276 10.52 18.20 8.09
CA PRO A 276 9.66 17.33 7.33
C PRO A 276 9.15 18.04 6.06
N GLN A 277 9.08 17.31 4.95
CA GLN A 277 8.45 17.78 3.72
C GLN A 277 6.96 17.46 3.69
N VAL A 278 6.54 16.50 4.45
CA VAL A 278 5.14 16.21 4.73
C VAL A 278 5.00 16.07 6.24
N GLU A 279 4.05 16.76 6.79
CA GLU A 279 3.65 16.67 8.19
C GLU A 279 2.13 16.70 8.23
N SER A 280 1.54 15.79 8.99
CA SER A 280 0.10 15.74 9.18
C SER A 280 -0.22 15.34 10.61
N ASP A 281 -1.27 15.92 11.16
CA ASP A 281 -1.75 15.66 12.50
C ASP A 281 -2.69 14.46 12.45
N GLY A 282 -2.15 13.30 12.80
CA GLY A 282 -2.96 12.10 12.94
C GLY A 282 -3.48 11.49 11.65
N SER A 283 -4.42 10.60 11.81
CA SER A 283 -5.06 9.81 10.75
C SER A 283 -6.50 10.22 10.48
N GLU A 284 -6.83 11.46 10.73
CA GLU A 284 -8.18 11.98 10.49
C GLU A 284 -8.54 12.10 9.02
#